data_e33f7a7c5e8053040fb81b3938a58880
#
_entry.id   e33f7a7c5e8053040fb81b3938a58880
#
_cell.length_a   1.000
_cell.length_b   1.000
_cell.length_c   1.000
_cell.angle_alpha   90.00
_cell.angle_beta   90.00
_cell.angle_gamma   90.00
#
_symmetry.space_group_name_H-M   'P 1'
#
loop_
_entity.id
_entity.type
_entity.pdbx_description
1 polymer ?
#
loop_
_entity_poly.entity_id
_entity_poly.type
_entity_poly.pdbx_seq_one_letter_code
_entity_poly.pdbx_strand_id
1 'polypeptide(L)'
;MVDYYSGIRGKKYSLIGEGIYEKAFKDGGKLSAGVRHTQGYTDNDYNGTLQYSSQMKQADTYAYAQYNGKWGKLGYRLGMGVTRSWFQQIGQEDYETYSLNPRLNLTYAFNDQWSISLNGNVNTMNPSLSQLSAVEQLTDSLQSERGNPNLKPYSYYRSTFRLNYSKGKWDIGLRNQYNYRDKAIMPHIYREDDRFVHSYAN
;
A
#
# COMPACT_ATOMS: atom_id res chain seq x y z
N MET A 1 12.71 38.95 -13.41
CA MET A 1 12.41 37.51 -13.57
C MET A 1 13.18 36.81 -12.47
N VAL A 2 12.53 36.14 -11.55
CA VAL A 2 13.21 35.41 -10.46
C VAL A 2 13.34 33.98 -10.96
N ASP A 3 14.57 33.53 -11.24
CA ASP A 3 14.84 32.16 -11.65
C ASP A 3 14.80 31.27 -10.40
N TYR A 4 13.82 30.38 -10.33
CA TYR A 4 13.76 29.35 -9.30
C TYR A 4 14.52 28.12 -9.78
N TYR A 5 15.57 27.77 -9.06
CA TYR A 5 16.32 26.54 -9.28
C TYR A 5 16.05 25.57 -8.12
N SER A 6 15.70 24.32 -8.42
CA SER A 6 15.56 23.25 -7.46
C SER A 6 16.28 22.01 -7.95
N GLY A 7 17.21 21.50 -7.14
CA GLY A 7 17.91 20.25 -7.38
C GLY A 7 17.78 19.34 -6.15
N ILE A 8 17.57 18.06 -6.37
CA ILE A 8 17.48 17.06 -5.29
C ILE A 8 18.55 16.01 -5.50
N ARG A 9 19.37 15.77 -4.49
CA ARG A 9 20.29 14.62 -4.43
C ARG A 9 19.87 13.72 -3.29
N GLY A 10 19.44 12.50 -3.61
CA GLY A 10 19.00 11.53 -2.62
C GLY A 10 19.85 10.26 -2.62
N LYS A 11 20.05 9.70 -1.43
CA LYS A 11 20.61 8.36 -1.21
C LYS A 11 19.58 7.53 -0.45
N LYS A 12 19.30 6.33 -0.93
CA LYS A 12 18.38 5.39 -0.28
C LYS A 12 19.06 4.05 -0.08
N TYR A 13 19.00 3.55 1.15
CA TYR A 13 19.45 2.22 1.53
C TYR A 13 18.24 1.43 2.02
N SER A 14 18.17 0.16 1.67
CA SER A 14 17.07 -0.72 2.11
C SER A 14 17.60 -2.11 2.40
N LEU A 15 17.17 -2.67 3.53
CA LEU A 15 17.41 -4.05 3.95
C LEU A 15 16.06 -4.76 4.04
N ILE A 16 15.97 -5.96 3.45
CA ILE A 16 14.78 -6.80 3.49
C ILE A 16 15.17 -8.17 4.01
N GLY A 17 14.50 -8.62 5.06
CA GLY A 17 14.56 -9.97 5.58
C GLY A 17 13.20 -10.64 5.49
N GLU A 18 13.12 -11.89 5.02
CA GLU A 18 11.88 -12.65 4.91
C GLU A 18 12.09 -14.09 5.37
N GLY A 19 11.16 -14.59 6.18
CA GLY A 19 11.08 -15.97 6.60
C GLY A 19 9.69 -16.54 6.30
N ILE A 20 9.63 -17.70 5.66
CA ILE A 20 8.37 -18.37 5.30
C ILE A 20 8.40 -19.81 5.83
N TYR A 21 7.32 -20.19 6.48
CA TYR A 21 7.05 -21.56 6.92
C TYR A 21 5.85 -22.11 6.18
N GLU A 22 5.95 -23.33 5.65
CA GLU A 22 4.87 -24.01 4.95
C GLU A 22 4.69 -25.43 5.48
N LYS A 23 3.44 -25.83 5.70
CA LYS A 23 3.08 -27.18 6.12
C LYS A 23 1.92 -27.68 5.28
N ALA A 24 2.14 -28.78 4.57
CA ALA A 24 1.09 -29.52 3.90
C ALA A 24 0.46 -30.55 4.87
N PHE A 25 -0.85 -30.71 4.77
CA PHE A 25 -1.63 -31.68 5.56
C PHE A 25 -2.04 -32.86 4.67
N LYS A 26 -2.32 -34.02 5.27
CA LYS A 26 -2.71 -35.25 4.56
C LYS A 26 -4.03 -35.14 3.80
N ASP A 27 -4.91 -34.25 4.24
CA ASP A 27 -6.20 -33.92 3.62
C ASP A 27 -6.09 -32.98 2.39
N GLY A 28 -4.86 -32.65 1.97
CA GLY A 28 -4.58 -31.74 0.86
C GLY A 28 -4.62 -30.25 1.26
N GLY A 29 -4.83 -29.95 2.54
CA GLY A 29 -4.72 -28.60 3.06
C GLY A 29 -3.26 -28.14 3.16
N LYS A 30 -3.02 -26.82 3.08
CA LYS A 30 -1.71 -26.21 3.24
C LYS A 30 -1.80 -24.95 4.10
N LEU A 31 -1.04 -24.94 5.19
CA LEU A 31 -0.80 -23.75 6.01
C LEU A 31 0.50 -23.08 5.55
N SER A 32 0.46 -21.79 5.34
CA SER A 32 1.63 -20.95 5.10
C SER A 32 1.63 -19.81 6.11
N ALA A 33 2.75 -19.57 6.75
CA ALA A 33 2.95 -18.43 7.65
C ALA A 33 4.29 -17.77 7.33
N GLY A 34 4.37 -16.46 7.43
CA GLY A 34 5.59 -15.76 7.11
C GLY A 34 5.69 -14.42 7.83
N VAL A 35 6.94 -13.97 7.97
CA VAL A 35 7.28 -12.64 8.47
C VAL A 35 8.26 -12.02 7.49
N ARG A 36 8.00 -10.78 7.10
CA ARG A 36 8.87 -9.95 6.28
C ARG A 36 9.13 -8.65 7.01
N HIS A 37 10.40 -8.31 7.17
CA HIS A 37 10.84 -7.03 7.71
C HIS A 37 11.59 -6.25 6.64
N THR A 38 11.22 -5.01 6.45
CA THR A 38 11.88 -4.07 5.53
C THR A 38 12.31 -2.87 6.34
N GLN A 39 13.59 -2.52 6.30
CA GLN A 39 14.11 -1.31 6.90
C GLN A 39 14.72 -0.44 5.82
N GLY A 40 14.39 0.85 5.80
CA GLY A 40 14.89 1.82 4.86
C GLY A 40 15.46 3.04 5.56
N TYR A 41 16.49 3.60 4.94
CA TYR A 41 17.06 4.90 5.28
C TYR A 41 17.14 5.73 4.02
N THR A 42 16.67 6.97 4.08
CA THR A 42 16.70 7.91 2.96
C THR A 42 17.32 9.22 3.46
N ASP A 43 18.28 9.71 2.70
CA ASP A 43 18.98 10.97 2.95
C ASP A 43 18.84 11.83 1.68
N ASN A 44 18.14 12.96 1.78
CA ASN A 44 17.87 13.86 0.68
C ASN A 44 18.46 15.23 0.97
N ASP A 45 19.31 15.70 0.08
CA ASP A 45 19.82 17.06 0.04
C ASP A 45 19.08 17.86 -1.04
N TYR A 46 18.41 18.89 -0.61
CA TYR A 46 17.70 19.82 -1.49
C TYR A 46 18.58 21.06 -1.69
N ASN A 47 18.96 21.31 -2.93
CA ASN A 47 19.79 22.42 -3.33
C ASN A 47 18.99 23.33 -4.26
N GLY A 48 18.95 24.63 -3.95
CA GLY A 48 18.21 25.58 -4.76
C GLY A 48 18.05 26.91 -4.04
N THR A 49 16.96 27.60 -4.30
CA THR A 49 16.60 28.85 -3.61
C THR A 49 16.42 28.64 -2.09
N LEU A 50 16.01 27.43 -1.70
CA LEU A 50 16.01 26.92 -0.31
C LEU A 50 16.93 25.72 -0.23
N GLN A 51 17.87 25.75 0.73
CA GLN A 51 18.78 24.63 0.99
C GLN A 51 18.36 23.97 2.30
N TYR A 52 18.06 22.67 2.23
CA TYR A 52 17.80 21.87 3.43
C TYR A 52 18.12 20.40 3.17
N SER A 53 18.43 19.67 4.22
CA SER A 53 18.59 18.21 4.18
C SER A 53 17.48 17.53 4.98
N SER A 54 17.02 16.40 4.50
CA SER A 54 15.99 15.59 5.16
C SER A 54 16.46 14.16 5.28
N GLN A 55 16.56 13.67 6.51
CA GLN A 55 16.92 12.29 6.80
C GLN A 55 15.68 11.57 7.33
N MET A 56 15.40 10.42 6.74
CA MET A 56 14.20 9.64 7.05
C MET A 56 14.57 8.18 7.26
N LYS A 57 13.98 7.60 8.32
CA LYS A 57 14.06 6.16 8.61
C LYS A 57 12.67 5.57 8.53
N GLN A 58 12.55 4.39 7.95
CA GLN A 58 11.30 3.66 7.92
C GLN A 58 11.54 2.19 8.21
N ALA A 59 10.58 1.56 8.87
CA ALA A 59 10.58 0.12 9.09
C ALA A 59 9.16 -0.42 8.93
N ASP A 60 9.00 -1.43 8.07
CA ASP A 60 7.75 -2.15 7.88
C ASP A 60 7.96 -3.61 8.24
N THR A 61 7.14 -4.11 9.17
CA THR A 61 7.11 -5.52 9.55
C THR A 61 5.75 -6.09 9.20
N TYR A 62 5.71 -7.05 8.30
CA TYR A 62 4.51 -7.76 7.88
C TYR A 62 4.57 -9.21 8.32
N ALA A 63 3.59 -9.63 9.12
CA ALA A 63 3.41 -11.02 9.51
C ALA A 63 2.07 -11.53 8.97
N TYR A 64 2.03 -12.76 8.49
CA TYR A 64 0.80 -13.34 7.97
C TYR A 64 0.70 -14.83 8.26
N ALA A 65 -0.55 -15.30 8.29
CA ALA A 65 -0.89 -16.71 8.23
C ALA A 65 -1.99 -16.93 7.18
N GLN A 66 -1.91 -18.01 6.43
CA GLN A 66 -2.82 -18.35 5.35
C GLN A 66 -3.05 -19.84 5.31
N TYR A 67 -4.30 -20.25 5.17
CA TYR A 67 -4.69 -21.63 4.95
C TYR A 67 -5.34 -21.80 3.58
N ASN A 68 -4.88 -22.79 2.84
CA ASN A 68 -5.46 -23.22 1.58
C ASN A 68 -6.07 -24.61 1.79
N GLY A 69 -7.30 -24.78 1.35
CA GLY A 69 -7.98 -26.07 1.44
C GLY A 69 -8.93 -26.31 0.29
N LYS A 70 -9.44 -27.53 0.23
CA LYS A 70 -10.45 -27.95 -0.73
C LYS A 70 -11.53 -28.75 -0.01
N TRP A 71 -12.78 -28.43 -0.27
CA TRP A 71 -13.93 -29.17 0.22
C TRP A 71 -14.85 -29.52 -0.96
N GLY A 72 -14.77 -30.77 -1.42
CA GLY A 72 -15.44 -31.21 -2.62
C GLY A 72 -15.02 -30.37 -3.84
N LYS A 73 -15.97 -29.63 -4.42
CA LYS A 73 -15.75 -28.73 -5.57
C LYS A 73 -15.34 -27.32 -5.19
N LEU A 74 -15.31 -27.02 -3.89
CA LEU A 74 -14.94 -25.70 -3.35
C LEU A 74 -13.46 -25.69 -2.96
N GLY A 75 -12.66 -24.91 -3.68
CA GLY A 75 -11.32 -24.52 -3.25
C GLY A 75 -11.38 -23.21 -2.49
N TYR A 76 -10.68 -23.10 -1.38
CA TYR A 76 -10.65 -21.88 -0.58
C TYR A 76 -9.26 -21.55 -0.07
N ARG A 77 -8.98 -20.26 0.02
CA ARG A 77 -7.79 -19.69 0.66
C ARG A 77 -8.22 -18.57 1.58
N LEU A 78 -7.90 -18.73 2.86
CA LEU A 78 -8.18 -17.75 3.90
C LEU A 78 -6.86 -17.28 4.46
N GLY A 79 -6.64 -15.98 4.52
CA GLY A 79 -5.42 -15.40 5.04
C GLY A 79 -5.69 -14.15 5.87
N MET A 80 -4.85 -13.96 6.86
CA MET A 80 -4.79 -12.73 7.65
C MET A 80 -3.34 -12.29 7.76
N GLY A 81 -3.11 -11.01 7.47
CA GLY A 81 -1.83 -10.37 7.68
C GLY A 81 -1.96 -9.18 8.62
N VAL A 82 -0.87 -8.86 9.31
CA VAL A 82 -0.72 -7.66 10.14
C VAL A 82 0.55 -6.95 9.69
N THR A 83 0.45 -5.67 9.40
CA THR A 83 1.60 -4.82 9.10
C THR A 83 1.78 -3.81 10.22
N ARG A 84 2.98 -3.73 10.77
CA ARG A 84 3.45 -2.62 11.59
C ARG A 84 4.30 -1.73 10.70
N SER A 85 3.94 -0.48 10.53
CA SER A 85 4.71 0.52 9.82
C SER A 85 5.19 1.58 10.80
N TRP A 86 6.49 1.82 10.82
CA TRP A 86 7.14 2.84 11.61
C TRP A 86 7.95 3.77 10.71
N PHE A 87 7.89 5.04 11.02
CA PHE A 87 8.52 6.07 10.24
C PHE A 87 9.01 7.21 11.14
N GLN A 88 10.23 7.66 10.92
CA GLN A 88 10.87 8.75 11.63
C GLN A 88 11.50 9.73 10.65
N GLN A 89 11.22 11.01 10.81
CA GLN A 89 11.89 12.11 10.15
C GLN A 89 12.56 13.01 11.20
N ILE A 90 13.79 13.43 10.96
CA ILE A 90 14.49 14.32 11.90
C ILE A 90 13.69 15.61 12.09
N GLY A 91 13.43 15.97 13.35
CA GLY A 91 12.67 17.17 13.74
C GLY A 91 11.16 17.00 13.74
N GLN A 92 10.64 15.79 13.55
CA GLN A 92 9.22 15.46 13.65
C GLN A 92 8.98 14.30 14.62
N GLU A 93 7.74 14.16 15.10
CA GLU A 93 7.33 13.02 15.92
C GLU A 93 7.36 11.73 15.11
N ASP A 94 7.68 10.63 15.79
CA ASP A 94 7.66 9.28 15.19
C ASP A 94 6.22 8.92 14.81
N TYR A 95 6.06 8.39 13.60
CA TYR A 95 4.80 7.88 13.11
C TYR A 95 4.79 6.37 13.20
N GLU A 96 3.83 5.80 13.92
CA GLU A 96 3.65 4.35 14.02
C GLU A 96 2.20 3.97 13.75
N THR A 97 1.99 2.92 12.96
CA THR A 97 0.66 2.43 12.64
C THR A 97 0.63 0.92 12.47
N TYR A 98 -0.53 0.33 12.79
CA TYR A 98 -0.81 -1.09 12.59
C TYR A 98 -1.97 -1.24 11.61
N SER A 99 -1.88 -2.21 10.72
CA SER A 99 -2.91 -2.50 9.75
C SER A 99 -3.20 -4.00 9.64
N LEU A 100 -4.48 -4.32 9.41
CA LEU A 100 -4.95 -5.68 9.16
C LEU A 100 -5.17 -5.87 7.65
N ASN A 101 -4.67 -6.99 7.14
CA ASN A 101 -4.71 -7.31 5.71
C ASN A 101 -5.38 -8.67 5.48
N PRO A 102 -6.71 -8.79 5.66
CA PRO A 102 -7.43 -10.01 5.38
C PRO A 102 -7.46 -10.32 3.88
N ARG A 103 -7.38 -11.60 3.56
CA ARG A 103 -7.44 -12.13 2.19
C ARG A 103 -8.38 -13.31 2.11
N LEU A 104 -9.24 -13.31 1.12
CA LEU A 104 -10.18 -14.38 0.82
C LEU A 104 -10.04 -14.75 -0.66
N ASN A 105 -9.95 -16.04 -0.94
CA ASN A 105 -10.10 -16.55 -2.29
C ASN A 105 -11.00 -17.79 -2.22
N LEU A 106 -12.08 -17.79 -2.96
CA LEU A 106 -13.00 -18.90 -3.11
C LEU A 106 -13.07 -19.25 -4.60
N THR A 107 -13.02 -20.54 -4.91
CA THR A 107 -13.20 -21.06 -6.27
C THR A 107 -14.10 -22.27 -6.22
N TYR A 108 -15.19 -22.26 -6.98
CA TYR A 108 -16.12 -23.35 -7.07
C TYR A 108 -16.27 -23.81 -8.51
N ALA A 109 -16.02 -25.08 -8.76
CA ALA A 109 -16.23 -25.73 -10.06
C ALA A 109 -17.62 -26.43 -10.05
N PHE A 110 -18.59 -25.89 -10.78
CA PHE A 110 -19.90 -26.55 -10.94
C PHE A 110 -19.75 -27.87 -11.67
N ASN A 111 -18.99 -27.83 -12.76
CA ASN A 111 -18.60 -28.95 -13.62
C ASN A 111 -17.32 -28.62 -14.38
N ASP A 112 -16.92 -29.46 -15.33
CA ASP A 112 -15.68 -29.27 -16.11
C ASP A 112 -15.72 -28.03 -17.05
N GLN A 113 -16.91 -27.44 -17.25
CA GLN A 113 -17.12 -26.30 -18.14
C GLN A 113 -17.31 -24.98 -17.40
N TRP A 114 -17.92 -25.00 -16.23
CA TRP A 114 -18.30 -23.83 -15.47
C TRP A 114 -17.58 -23.70 -14.14
N SER A 115 -16.99 -22.54 -13.92
CA SER A 115 -16.42 -22.20 -12.62
C SER A 115 -16.70 -20.76 -12.24
N ILE A 116 -16.76 -20.54 -10.93
CA ILE A 116 -16.92 -19.23 -10.31
C ILE A 116 -15.76 -18.98 -9.34
N SER A 117 -15.25 -17.77 -9.27
CA SER A 117 -14.30 -17.39 -8.26
C SER A 117 -14.62 -16.03 -7.65
N LEU A 118 -14.38 -15.91 -6.35
CA LEU A 118 -14.47 -14.68 -5.57
C LEU A 118 -13.14 -14.44 -4.88
N ASN A 119 -12.55 -13.30 -5.14
CA ASN A 119 -11.34 -12.84 -4.46
C ASN A 119 -11.66 -11.56 -3.70
N GLY A 120 -11.30 -11.50 -2.43
CA GLY A 120 -11.44 -10.32 -1.59
C GLY A 120 -10.15 -10.04 -0.83
N ASN A 121 -9.74 -8.80 -0.76
CA ASN A 121 -8.62 -8.39 0.07
C ASN A 121 -8.81 -6.95 0.57
N VAL A 122 -8.29 -6.70 1.75
CA VAL A 122 -8.12 -5.36 2.30
C VAL A 122 -6.63 -5.09 2.43
N ASN A 123 -6.20 -3.96 1.92
CA ASN A 123 -4.83 -3.47 2.09
C ASN A 123 -4.88 -2.10 2.75
N THR A 124 -3.96 -1.83 3.64
CA THR A 124 -3.75 -0.49 4.17
C THR A 124 -2.70 0.21 3.33
N MET A 125 -2.99 1.44 2.97
CA MET A 125 -2.10 2.31 2.23
C MET A 125 -1.63 3.42 3.16
N ASN A 126 -0.35 3.42 3.46
CA ASN A 126 0.27 4.46 4.28
C ASN A 126 0.51 5.72 3.44
N PRO A 127 0.47 6.92 4.05
CA PRO A 127 0.95 8.12 3.40
C PRO A 127 2.41 7.96 2.95
N SER A 128 2.77 8.55 1.83
CA SER A 128 4.16 8.62 1.41
C SER A 128 4.92 9.66 2.25
N LEU A 129 6.24 9.54 2.27
CA LEU A 129 7.11 10.46 3.01
C LEU A 129 6.93 11.92 2.56
N SER A 130 6.78 12.15 1.25
CA SER A 130 6.51 13.49 0.71
C SER A 130 5.16 14.04 1.15
N GLN A 131 4.15 13.17 1.26
CA GLN A 131 2.83 13.57 1.75
C GLN A 131 2.83 13.92 3.25
N LEU A 132 3.73 13.32 4.04
CA LEU A 132 3.88 13.60 5.48
C LEU A 132 4.83 14.77 5.77
N SER A 133 5.68 15.16 4.81
CA SER A 133 6.70 16.20 5.03
C SER A 133 6.05 17.57 5.26
N ALA A 134 6.28 18.17 6.42
CA ALA A 134 5.84 19.53 6.72
C ALA A 134 6.69 20.61 6.02
N VAL A 135 7.73 20.22 5.29
CA VAL A 135 8.61 21.16 4.60
C VAL A 135 7.89 21.75 3.41
N GLU A 136 7.80 23.07 3.38
CA GLU A 136 7.24 23.81 2.26
C GLU A 136 8.27 23.98 1.16
N GLN A 137 7.89 23.61 -0.06
CA GLN A 137 8.68 23.79 -1.27
C GLN A 137 8.01 24.79 -2.19
N LEU A 138 8.71 25.86 -2.53
CA LEU A 138 8.21 26.83 -3.50
C LEU A 138 8.29 26.22 -4.91
N THR A 139 7.16 26.14 -5.57
CA THR A 139 7.07 25.70 -6.97
C THR A 139 7.22 26.90 -7.90
N ASP A 140 6.60 28.03 -7.54
CA ASP A 140 6.75 29.31 -8.20
C ASP A 140 6.42 30.46 -7.23
N SER A 141 6.29 31.70 -7.72
CA SER A 141 5.98 32.88 -6.89
C SER A 141 4.58 32.84 -6.24
N LEU A 142 3.65 32.06 -6.79
CA LEU A 142 2.25 31.99 -6.37
C LEU A 142 1.86 30.61 -5.84
N GLN A 143 2.75 29.60 -5.94
CA GLN A 143 2.44 28.23 -5.58
C GLN A 143 3.55 27.61 -4.74
N SER A 144 3.12 26.88 -3.71
CA SER A 144 3.99 26.02 -2.90
C SER A 144 3.38 24.65 -2.70
N GLU A 145 4.21 23.67 -2.41
CA GLU A 145 3.82 22.30 -2.03
C GLU A 145 4.28 22.05 -0.59
N ARG A 146 3.35 21.56 0.23
CA ARG A 146 3.60 21.21 1.63
C ARG A 146 2.78 19.98 1.98
N GLY A 147 3.43 18.90 2.43
CA GLY A 147 2.74 17.72 2.93
C GLY A 147 1.97 18.01 4.22
N ASN A 148 1.29 16.99 4.73
CA ASN A 148 0.50 17.07 5.95
C ASN A 148 0.91 15.93 6.90
N PRO A 149 1.62 16.23 8.00
CA PRO A 149 2.05 15.20 8.96
C PRO A 149 0.89 14.52 9.71
N ASN A 150 -0.31 15.10 9.69
CA ASN A 150 -1.50 14.54 10.34
C ASN A 150 -2.25 13.51 9.50
N LEU A 151 -1.77 13.17 8.30
CA LEU A 151 -2.39 12.17 7.45
C LEU A 151 -2.40 10.80 8.14
N LYS A 152 -3.51 10.09 7.94
CA LYS A 152 -3.69 8.73 8.45
C LYS A 152 -3.66 7.72 7.30
N PRO A 153 -3.27 6.47 7.57
CA PRO A 153 -3.42 5.40 6.59
C PRO A 153 -4.88 5.25 6.20
N TYR A 154 -5.11 4.84 4.98
CA TYR A 154 -6.45 4.51 4.50
C TYR A 154 -6.57 3.06 4.07
N SER A 155 -7.78 2.50 4.19
CA SER A 155 -8.05 1.13 3.78
C SER A 155 -8.53 1.08 2.33
N TYR A 156 -7.94 0.15 1.58
CA TYR A 156 -8.31 -0.16 0.21
C TYR A 156 -8.91 -1.56 0.12
N TYR A 157 -10.19 -1.61 -0.12
CA TYR A 157 -10.98 -2.83 -0.29
C TYR A 157 -11.06 -3.18 -1.77
N ARG A 158 -10.69 -4.41 -2.10
CA ARG A 158 -10.85 -4.93 -3.46
C ARG A 158 -11.61 -6.23 -3.40
N SER A 159 -12.65 -6.35 -4.23
CA SER A 159 -13.36 -7.59 -4.50
C SER A 159 -13.39 -7.86 -5.99
N THR A 160 -13.13 -9.09 -6.38
CA THR A 160 -13.20 -9.52 -7.79
C THR A 160 -13.98 -10.81 -7.88
N PHE A 161 -15.06 -10.75 -8.61
CA PHE A 161 -15.88 -11.89 -9.00
C PHE A 161 -15.55 -12.28 -10.43
N ARG A 162 -15.43 -13.58 -10.69
CA ARG A 162 -15.28 -14.13 -12.04
C ARG A 162 -16.18 -15.33 -12.24
N LEU A 163 -16.83 -15.38 -13.39
CA LEU A 163 -17.57 -16.53 -13.90
C LEU A 163 -16.88 -16.94 -15.20
N ASN A 164 -16.46 -18.20 -15.31
CA ASN A 164 -15.80 -18.73 -16.49
C ASN A 164 -16.61 -19.91 -17.06
N TYR A 165 -16.70 -19.91 -18.38
CA TYR A 165 -17.23 -21.02 -19.17
C TYR A 165 -16.20 -21.43 -20.20
N SER A 166 -15.88 -22.74 -20.26
CA SER A 166 -14.95 -23.29 -21.24
C SER A 166 -15.51 -24.60 -21.80
N LYS A 167 -15.73 -24.66 -23.11
CA LYS A 167 -16.17 -25.87 -23.82
C LYS A 167 -15.68 -25.88 -25.26
N GLY A 168 -14.86 -26.86 -25.63
CA GLY A 168 -14.34 -27.03 -26.98
C GLY A 168 -13.47 -25.85 -27.40
N LYS A 169 -13.92 -25.06 -28.35
CA LYS A 169 -13.23 -23.85 -28.85
C LYS A 169 -13.67 -22.56 -28.13
N TRP A 170 -14.62 -22.64 -27.21
CA TRP A 170 -15.21 -21.50 -26.54
C TRP A 170 -14.61 -21.35 -25.15
N ASP A 171 -14.08 -20.15 -24.87
CA ASP A 171 -13.64 -19.72 -23.54
C ASP A 171 -14.23 -18.33 -23.29
N ILE A 172 -15.22 -18.25 -22.38
CA ILE A 172 -15.99 -17.05 -22.10
C ILE A 172 -15.85 -16.73 -20.62
N GLY A 173 -15.41 -15.52 -20.32
CA GLY A 173 -15.23 -15.03 -18.95
C GLY A 173 -16.00 -13.73 -18.68
N LEU A 174 -16.74 -13.70 -17.58
CA LEU A 174 -17.28 -12.47 -17.00
C LEU A 174 -16.45 -12.12 -15.77
N ARG A 175 -15.94 -10.90 -15.72
CA ARG A 175 -15.21 -10.36 -14.56
C ARG A 175 -15.88 -9.09 -14.08
N ASN A 176 -16.25 -9.06 -12.81
CA ASN A 176 -16.65 -7.86 -12.10
C ASN A 176 -15.60 -7.52 -11.03
N GLN A 177 -15.19 -6.27 -10.93
CA GLN A 177 -14.25 -5.81 -9.92
C GLN A 177 -14.83 -4.60 -9.22
N TYR A 178 -14.91 -4.70 -7.89
CA TYR A 178 -15.29 -3.61 -7.00
C TYR A 178 -14.06 -3.14 -6.22
N ASN A 179 -13.84 -1.82 -6.21
CA ASN A 179 -12.76 -1.19 -5.45
C ASN A 179 -13.36 -0.05 -4.62
N TYR A 180 -13.04 -0.05 -3.33
CA TYR A 180 -13.46 1.02 -2.42
C TYR A 180 -12.26 1.50 -1.60
N ARG A 181 -12.16 2.80 -1.41
CA ARG A 181 -11.14 3.44 -0.57
C ARG A 181 -11.84 4.20 0.53
N ASP A 182 -11.57 3.81 1.77
CA ASP A 182 -12.09 4.51 2.94
C ASP A 182 -11.09 5.58 3.37
N LYS A 183 -11.53 6.84 3.44
CA LYS A 183 -10.71 7.99 3.83
C LYS A 183 -9.41 8.13 3.01
N ALA A 184 -9.54 7.98 1.70
CA ALA A 184 -8.39 8.11 0.79
C ALA A 184 -7.70 9.46 0.96
N ILE A 185 -6.36 9.44 0.89
CA ILE A 185 -5.57 10.66 0.86
C ILE A 185 -5.81 11.34 -0.50
N MET A 186 -6.30 12.57 -0.45
CA MET A 186 -6.63 13.37 -1.62
C MET A 186 -5.79 14.65 -1.66
N PRO A 187 -5.42 15.13 -2.85
CA PRO A 187 -4.86 16.47 -2.98
C PRO A 187 -5.83 17.51 -2.43
N HIS A 188 -5.30 18.44 -1.68
CA HIS A 188 -6.03 19.55 -1.09
C HIS A 188 -5.28 20.86 -1.39
N ILE A 189 -5.97 21.81 -2.02
CA ILE A 189 -5.39 23.10 -2.37
C ILE A 189 -6.13 24.17 -1.55
N TYR A 190 -5.36 25.01 -0.89
CA TYR A 190 -5.89 26.14 -0.16
C TYR A 190 -5.02 27.39 -0.36
N ARG A 191 -5.57 28.54 -0.07
CA ARG A 191 -4.84 29.80 -0.14
C ARG A 191 -4.31 30.19 1.23
N GLU A 192 -3.03 30.49 1.30
CA GLU A 192 -2.35 31.02 2.48
C GLU A 192 -1.62 32.28 2.04
N ASP A 193 -2.01 33.42 2.60
CA ASP A 193 -1.58 34.76 2.17
C ASP A 193 -1.82 34.98 0.66
N ASP A 194 -0.77 35.24 -0.11
CA ASP A 194 -0.83 35.47 -1.56
C ASP A 194 -0.47 34.24 -2.40
N ARG A 195 -0.42 33.02 -1.79
CA ARG A 195 -0.01 31.79 -2.46
C ARG A 195 -1.06 30.70 -2.36
N PHE A 196 -1.06 29.82 -3.35
CA PHE A 196 -1.79 28.56 -3.33
C PHE A 196 -0.87 27.46 -2.79
N VAL A 197 -1.28 26.85 -1.69
CA VAL A 197 -0.56 25.73 -1.08
C VAL A 197 -1.21 24.43 -1.53
N HIS A 198 -0.45 23.60 -2.24
CA HIS A 198 -0.81 22.24 -2.59
C HIS A 198 -0.44 21.32 -1.43
N SER A 199 -1.41 20.63 -0.86
CA SER A 199 -1.26 19.76 0.29
C SER A 199 -2.12 18.51 0.13
N TYR A 200 -2.29 17.74 1.21
CA TYR A 200 -3.04 16.49 1.24
C TYR A 200 -3.93 16.42 2.46
N ALA A 201 -5.10 15.77 2.32
CA ALA A 201 -6.05 15.50 3.40
C ALA A 201 -6.69 14.12 3.25
N ASN A 202 -7.18 13.52 4.39
CA ASN A 202 -8.03 12.33 4.38
C ASN A 202 -9.46 12.69 4.89
#